data_bb6ed8120592cf080d5c2ca696c000fa
#
_entry.id   bb6ed8120592cf080d5c2ca696c000fa
#
_cell.length_a   1.000
_cell.length_b   1.000
_cell.length_c   1.000
_cell.angle_alpha   90.00
_cell.angle_beta   90.00
_cell.angle_gamma   90.00
#
_symmetry.space_group_name_H-M   'P 1'
#
loop_
_entity.id
_entity.type
_entity.pdbx_description
1 polymer ?
#
loop_
_entity_poly.entity_id
_entity_poly.type
_entity_poly.pdbx_seq_one_letter_code
_entity_poly.pdbx_strand_id
1 'polypeptide(L)'
;IDAAIKPGNSGGPVIVDKQIVGVVMQANSGGRAENLGYFVPPSMIRHVLTDSKDGVHDGFPDLGFRTQTLDSPSAKIAYGLDEDQDGVLVIKVFDDAPAQGILQENDVILSIDEYDIAEDGSIQLSEDILTDYKHAIDLHHPDETVAITFSRNGIVSTTNLPSQRALDSYSLVKSEQFDKTPEYYIYGGILFVPLNMNLIKRWGNDWSRTAPVSLLQARNEWSSPDRRELVVALQVLASDVTLGYHDWRNWIVQYVNDEPVRDFAHFAEMVKNNPAENLVMENKNGYQLVLNHEEAVA
;
A
#
# COMPACT_ATOMS: atom_id res chain seq x y z
N ILE A 1 5.97 23.73 -10.18
CA ILE A 1 6.28 25.15 -10.36
C ILE A 1 7.76 25.32 -10.71
N ASP A 2 8.05 26.24 -11.59
CA ASP A 2 9.42 26.68 -11.91
C ASP A 2 9.83 27.76 -10.89
N ALA A 3 10.16 27.33 -9.70
CA ALA A 3 10.64 28.20 -8.64
C ALA A 3 11.69 27.46 -7.80
N ALA A 4 12.79 28.14 -7.49
CA ALA A 4 13.85 27.58 -6.68
C ALA A 4 13.38 27.34 -5.24
N ILE A 5 12.98 26.12 -4.93
CA ILE A 5 12.66 25.72 -3.56
C ILE A 5 13.96 25.30 -2.87
N LYS A 6 14.27 25.98 -1.76
CA LYS A 6 15.45 25.69 -0.93
C LYS A 6 15.02 25.07 0.40
N PRO A 7 15.92 24.34 1.07
CA PRO A 7 15.70 23.92 2.45
C PRO A 7 15.24 25.08 3.33
N GLY A 8 14.15 24.90 4.07
CA GLY A 8 13.49 25.93 4.87
C GLY A 8 12.23 26.54 4.23
N ASN A 9 12.00 26.35 2.93
CA ASN A 9 10.77 26.82 2.27
C ASN A 9 9.58 25.87 2.45
N SER A 10 9.82 24.60 2.81
CA SER A 10 8.75 23.60 3.04
C SER A 10 7.78 24.10 4.11
N GLY A 11 6.47 23.92 3.86
CA GLY A 11 5.40 24.48 4.70
C GLY A 11 5.05 25.93 4.41
N GLY A 12 5.83 26.65 3.60
CA GLY A 12 5.52 28.03 3.18
C GLY A 12 4.42 28.07 2.11
N PRO A 13 3.65 29.18 2.01
CA PRO A 13 2.59 29.32 1.01
C PRO A 13 3.16 29.55 -0.39
N VAL A 14 2.53 28.93 -1.39
CA VAL A 14 2.67 29.30 -2.80
C VAL A 14 1.61 30.34 -3.12
N ILE A 15 2.05 31.52 -3.59
CA ILE A 15 1.14 32.65 -3.83
C ILE A 15 1.18 33.03 -5.32
N VAL A 16 0.00 33.08 -5.94
CA VAL A 16 -0.22 33.60 -7.30
C VAL A 16 -1.33 34.64 -7.19
N ASP A 17 -1.12 35.81 -7.76
CA ASP A 17 -2.11 36.93 -7.77
C ASP A 17 -2.69 37.25 -6.37
N LYS A 18 -1.85 37.23 -5.36
CA LYS A 18 -2.21 37.45 -3.93
C LYS A 18 -3.10 36.36 -3.32
N GLN A 19 -3.26 35.23 -3.99
CA GLN A 19 -4.02 34.08 -3.50
C GLN A 19 -3.07 32.92 -3.16
N ILE A 20 -3.36 32.20 -2.10
CA ILE A 20 -2.62 30.97 -1.76
C ILE A 20 -3.13 29.85 -2.67
N VAL A 21 -2.25 29.35 -3.53
CA VAL A 21 -2.53 28.24 -4.48
C VAL A 21 -1.92 26.91 -4.02
N GLY A 22 -1.28 26.88 -2.87
CA GLY A 22 -0.75 25.65 -2.29
C GLY A 22 0.24 25.89 -1.18
N VAL A 23 0.79 24.78 -0.67
CA VAL A 23 1.84 24.76 0.36
C VAL A 23 3.05 24.01 -0.20
N VAL A 24 4.23 24.64 -0.12
CA VAL A 24 5.50 24.06 -0.59
C VAL A 24 5.79 22.75 0.14
N MET A 25 6.01 21.68 -0.63
CA MET A 25 6.30 20.37 -0.08
C MET A 25 7.73 19.92 -0.36
N GLN A 26 8.14 19.93 -1.62
CA GLN A 26 9.37 19.26 -2.07
C GLN A 26 10.00 19.97 -3.26
N ALA A 27 11.34 19.93 -3.35
CA ALA A 27 12.09 20.27 -4.54
C ALA A 27 12.74 19.00 -5.13
N ASN A 28 12.76 18.90 -6.46
CA ASN A 28 13.60 17.92 -7.14
C ASN A 28 14.93 18.62 -7.50
N SER A 29 15.99 18.24 -6.81
CA SER A 29 17.34 18.78 -7.00
C SER A 29 18.30 17.80 -7.65
N GLY A 30 17.81 16.66 -8.15
CA GLY A 30 18.62 15.59 -8.74
C GLY A 30 18.22 15.28 -10.19
N GLY A 31 19.18 15.22 -11.10
CA GLY A 31 18.98 14.77 -12.46
C GLY A 31 18.70 15.85 -13.50
N ARG A 32 17.96 15.53 -14.56
CA ARG A 32 17.73 16.40 -15.74
C ARG A 32 16.75 17.56 -15.48
N ALA A 33 16.09 17.61 -14.33
CA ALA A 33 15.13 18.64 -13.99
C ALA A 33 15.70 19.52 -12.86
N GLU A 34 16.36 20.60 -13.22
CA GLU A 34 16.78 21.64 -12.28
C GLU A 34 15.59 22.57 -11.98
N ASN A 35 15.40 22.91 -10.69
CA ASN A 35 14.40 23.87 -10.20
C ASN A 35 12.91 23.46 -10.31
N LEU A 36 12.58 22.17 -10.34
CA LEU A 36 11.18 21.76 -10.18
C LEU A 36 10.77 21.72 -8.71
N GLY A 37 9.78 22.54 -8.38
CA GLY A 37 9.15 22.55 -7.07
C GLY A 37 7.76 21.93 -7.08
N TYR A 38 7.46 21.17 -6.03
CA TYR A 38 6.15 20.57 -5.81
C TYR A 38 5.47 21.23 -4.61
N PHE A 39 4.17 21.38 -4.71
CA PHE A 39 3.34 21.92 -3.63
C PHE A 39 2.05 21.12 -3.47
N VAL A 40 1.50 21.10 -2.28
CA VAL A 40 0.21 20.51 -1.97
C VAL A 40 -0.89 21.47 -2.43
N PRO A 41 -1.82 21.06 -3.31
CA PRO A 41 -2.87 21.94 -3.84
C PRO A 41 -3.96 22.21 -2.79
N PRO A 42 -4.77 23.28 -2.95
CA PRO A 42 -5.82 23.67 -2.02
C PRO A 42 -6.89 22.60 -1.81
N SER A 43 -7.17 21.74 -2.80
CA SER A 43 -8.12 20.62 -2.69
C SER A 43 -7.66 19.66 -1.58
N MET A 44 -6.41 19.22 -1.62
CA MET A 44 -5.83 18.32 -0.61
C MET A 44 -5.77 18.97 0.77
N ILE A 45 -5.41 20.25 0.84
CA ILE A 45 -5.40 20.99 2.12
C ILE A 45 -6.80 21.02 2.73
N ARG A 46 -7.82 21.34 1.94
CA ARG A 46 -9.23 21.34 2.39
C ARG A 46 -9.69 19.97 2.83
N HIS A 47 -9.31 18.92 2.09
CA HIS A 47 -9.61 17.54 2.45
C HIS A 47 -9.07 17.23 3.86
N VAL A 48 -7.78 17.41 4.10
CA VAL A 48 -7.14 17.15 5.39
C VAL A 48 -7.75 17.97 6.52
N LEU A 49 -8.02 19.28 6.29
CA LEU A 49 -8.64 20.14 7.29
C LEU A 49 -10.09 19.76 7.60
N THR A 50 -10.79 19.16 6.64
CA THR A 50 -12.17 18.67 6.86
C THR A 50 -12.15 17.34 7.59
N ASP A 51 -11.30 16.42 7.18
CA ASP A 51 -11.07 15.12 7.77
C ASP A 51 -10.70 15.23 9.26
N SER A 52 -9.79 16.14 9.60
CA SER A 52 -9.28 16.31 10.96
C SER A 52 -10.22 17.05 11.92
N LYS A 53 -11.44 17.45 11.52
CA LYS A 53 -12.34 18.27 12.39
C LYS A 53 -12.85 17.54 13.61
N ASP A 54 -13.01 16.25 13.54
CA ASP A 54 -13.45 15.40 14.66
C ASP A 54 -12.29 14.88 15.53
N GLY A 55 -11.05 15.22 15.14
CA GLY A 55 -9.83 14.79 15.83
C GLY A 55 -9.31 13.42 15.37
N VAL A 56 -9.93 12.82 14.35
CA VAL A 56 -9.48 11.58 13.71
C VAL A 56 -8.97 11.91 12.31
N HIS A 57 -7.90 11.30 11.88
CA HIS A 57 -7.40 11.41 10.52
C HIS A 57 -7.72 10.10 9.77
N ASP A 58 -8.76 10.12 8.94
CA ASP A 58 -9.18 8.98 8.12
C ASP A 58 -8.36 8.86 6.84
N GLY A 59 -7.79 9.94 6.37
CA GLY A 59 -6.94 10.00 5.18
C GLY A 59 -7.74 10.06 3.88
N PHE A 60 -7.14 9.54 2.82
CA PHE A 60 -7.76 9.51 1.49
C PHE A 60 -8.45 8.16 1.27
N PRO A 61 -9.61 8.13 0.56
CA PRO A 61 -10.33 6.90 0.31
C PRO A 61 -9.66 6.02 -0.76
N ASP A 62 -10.00 4.73 -0.77
CA ASP A 62 -9.66 3.78 -1.83
C ASP A 62 -10.91 2.94 -2.16
N LEU A 63 -11.03 2.52 -3.39
CA LEU A 63 -12.14 1.70 -3.86
C LEU A 63 -11.75 0.21 -3.95
N GLY A 64 -10.49 -0.11 -3.71
CA GLY A 64 -9.99 -1.47 -3.63
C GLY A 64 -9.79 -2.17 -4.96
N PHE A 65 -9.33 -1.45 -5.97
CA PHE A 65 -8.87 -2.02 -7.24
C PHE A 65 -7.56 -1.37 -7.72
N ARG A 66 -6.89 -2.02 -8.67
CA ARG A 66 -5.71 -1.48 -9.34
C ARG A 66 -5.90 -1.59 -10.84
N THR A 67 -5.32 -0.64 -11.54
CA THR A 67 -5.45 -0.51 -13.00
C THR A 67 -4.10 -0.40 -13.68
N GLN A 68 -4.12 -0.62 -14.99
CA GLN A 68 -3.07 -0.24 -15.92
C GLN A 68 -3.65 0.60 -17.05
N THR A 69 -2.80 1.38 -17.72
CA THR A 69 -3.15 2.17 -18.90
C THR A 69 -3.48 1.28 -20.10
N LEU A 70 -4.28 1.79 -21.03
CA LEU A 70 -4.74 1.10 -22.24
C LEU A 70 -4.31 1.85 -23.53
N ASP A 71 -3.05 2.30 -23.57
CA ASP A 71 -2.50 3.06 -24.73
C ASP A 71 -2.43 2.25 -26.02
N SER A 72 -2.48 0.92 -25.96
CA SER A 72 -2.36 0.05 -27.11
C SER A 72 -3.71 -0.15 -27.83
N PRO A 73 -3.84 0.19 -29.12
CA PRO A 73 -5.06 -0.09 -29.90
C PRO A 73 -5.47 -1.57 -29.88
N SER A 74 -4.48 -2.47 -29.93
CA SER A 74 -4.75 -3.91 -29.83
C SER A 74 -5.32 -4.33 -28.49
N ALA A 75 -4.90 -3.66 -27.40
CA ALA A 75 -5.45 -3.92 -26.08
C ALA A 75 -6.87 -3.39 -25.97
N LYS A 76 -7.18 -2.17 -26.47
CA LYS A 76 -8.54 -1.64 -26.51
C LYS A 76 -9.51 -2.62 -27.19
N ILE A 77 -9.15 -3.10 -28.38
CA ILE A 77 -9.96 -4.09 -29.12
C ILE A 77 -10.12 -5.39 -28.33
N ALA A 78 -9.04 -5.88 -27.70
CA ALA A 78 -9.06 -7.15 -26.93
C ALA A 78 -10.01 -7.08 -25.73
N TYR A 79 -10.20 -5.90 -25.13
CA TYR A 79 -11.12 -5.68 -24.01
C TYR A 79 -12.47 -5.07 -24.43
N GLY A 80 -12.76 -5.06 -25.74
CA GLY A 80 -14.06 -4.70 -26.29
C GLY A 80 -14.39 -3.23 -26.28
N LEU A 81 -13.38 -2.35 -26.34
CA LEU A 81 -13.57 -0.92 -26.53
C LEU A 81 -13.65 -0.57 -28.01
N ASP A 82 -14.48 0.41 -28.33
CA ASP A 82 -14.49 1.07 -29.63
C ASP A 82 -13.26 1.99 -29.79
N GLU A 83 -12.94 2.40 -31.02
CA GLU A 83 -11.73 3.21 -31.31
C GLU A 83 -11.72 4.56 -30.58
N ASP A 84 -12.88 5.14 -30.31
CA ASP A 84 -13.09 6.43 -29.66
C ASP A 84 -13.31 6.32 -28.14
N GLN A 85 -13.26 5.10 -27.60
CA GLN A 85 -13.36 4.85 -26.16
C GLN A 85 -11.99 4.76 -25.52
N ASP A 86 -11.84 5.46 -24.41
CA ASP A 86 -10.65 5.44 -23.58
C ASP A 86 -10.97 4.95 -22.17
N GLY A 87 -9.94 4.65 -21.40
CA GLY A 87 -10.09 4.20 -20.03
C GLY A 87 -8.88 3.43 -19.52
N VAL A 88 -9.01 2.87 -18.33
CA VAL A 88 -7.96 2.09 -17.67
C VAL A 88 -8.45 0.69 -17.33
N LEU A 89 -7.61 -0.31 -17.58
CA LEU A 89 -7.92 -1.73 -17.36
C LEU A 89 -7.77 -2.10 -15.89
N VAL A 90 -8.79 -2.71 -15.31
CA VAL A 90 -8.73 -3.31 -13.97
C VAL A 90 -7.87 -4.58 -14.02
N ILE A 91 -6.73 -4.56 -13.33
CA ILE A 91 -5.80 -5.70 -13.25
C ILE A 91 -5.89 -6.45 -11.93
N LYS A 92 -6.53 -5.86 -10.92
CA LYS A 92 -6.73 -6.46 -9.61
C LYS A 92 -7.92 -5.84 -8.90
N VAL A 93 -8.77 -6.68 -8.33
CA VAL A 93 -9.77 -6.30 -7.33
C VAL A 93 -9.38 -6.97 -6.03
N PHE A 94 -9.35 -6.21 -4.92
CA PHE A 94 -8.94 -6.73 -3.63
C PHE A 94 -10.10 -7.39 -2.87
N ASP A 95 -9.76 -8.34 -2.04
CA ASP A 95 -10.68 -8.93 -1.09
C ASP A 95 -11.08 -7.94 -0.01
N ASP A 96 -12.29 -8.05 0.51
CA ASP A 96 -12.87 -7.17 1.54
C ASP A 96 -12.91 -5.68 1.12
N ALA A 97 -12.91 -5.40 -0.19
CA ALA A 97 -12.89 -4.08 -0.76
C ALA A 97 -14.26 -3.65 -1.32
N PRO A 98 -14.56 -2.32 -1.41
CA PRO A 98 -15.79 -1.81 -2.01
C PRO A 98 -16.07 -2.32 -3.41
N ALA A 99 -15.04 -2.51 -4.23
CA ALA A 99 -15.16 -3.01 -5.59
C ALA A 99 -15.41 -4.52 -5.67
N GLN A 100 -15.21 -5.28 -4.58
CA GLN A 100 -15.35 -6.74 -4.58
C GLN A 100 -16.78 -7.18 -4.94
N GLY A 101 -16.89 -8.10 -5.88
CA GLY A 101 -18.18 -8.62 -6.35
C GLY A 101 -18.93 -7.68 -7.30
N ILE A 102 -18.44 -6.45 -7.52
CA ILE A 102 -19.00 -5.45 -8.44
C ILE A 102 -18.11 -5.32 -9.66
N LEU A 103 -16.84 -4.92 -9.48
CA LEU A 103 -15.84 -4.91 -10.53
C LEU A 103 -15.13 -6.26 -10.62
N GLN A 104 -14.54 -6.54 -11.77
CA GLN A 104 -13.77 -7.74 -12.07
C GLN A 104 -12.45 -7.39 -12.76
N GLU A 105 -11.46 -8.24 -12.66
CA GLU A 105 -10.27 -8.15 -13.49
C GLU A 105 -10.68 -8.23 -14.97
N ASN A 106 -10.09 -7.38 -15.79
CA ASN A 106 -10.40 -7.12 -17.19
C ASN A 106 -11.63 -6.22 -17.46
N ASP A 107 -12.29 -5.66 -16.47
CA ASP A 107 -13.17 -4.51 -16.70
C ASP A 107 -12.33 -3.28 -17.11
N VAL A 108 -12.88 -2.41 -17.94
CA VAL A 108 -12.24 -1.13 -18.27
C VAL A 108 -13.03 0.00 -17.61
N ILE A 109 -12.41 0.76 -16.73
CA ILE A 109 -13.03 1.95 -16.14
C ILE A 109 -12.94 3.08 -17.14
N LEU A 110 -14.11 3.63 -17.51
CA LEU A 110 -14.27 4.69 -18.50
C LEU A 110 -14.37 6.06 -17.84
N SER A 111 -15.05 6.16 -16.70
CA SER A 111 -15.17 7.42 -15.97
C SER A 111 -15.30 7.22 -14.46
N ILE A 112 -14.92 8.24 -13.70
CA ILE A 112 -15.15 8.37 -12.25
C ILE A 112 -15.91 9.69 -12.05
N ASP A 113 -17.10 9.59 -11.43
CA ASP A 113 -18.06 10.69 -11.32
C ASP A 113 -18.31 11.32 -12.70
N GLU A 114 -18.09 12.63 -12.84
CA GLU A 114 -18.21 13.37 -14.12
C GLU A 114 -16.94 13.35 -14.99
N TYR A 115 -15.86 12.70 -14.55
CA TYR A 115 -14.57 12.74 -15.23
C TYR A 115 -14.34 11.51 -16.10
N ASP A 116 -14.29 11.70 -17.41
CA ASP A 116 -13.87 10.67 -18.36
C ASP A 116 -12.37 10.41 -18.24
N ILE A 117 -11.96 9.14 -18.31
CA ILE A 117 -10.58 8.71 -18.15
C ILE A 117 -9.96 8.47 -19.52
N ALA A 118 -8.86 9.16 -19.81
CA ALA A 118 -8.07 8.94 -21.02
C ALA A 118 -7.28 7.61 -20.96
N GLU A 119 -6.74 7.18 -22.11
CA GLU A 119 -5.98 5.92 -22.25
C GLU A 119 -4.73 5.84 -21.34
N ASP A 120 -4.14 6.99 -21.00
CA ASP A 120 -2.99 7.11 -20.11
C ASP A 120 -3.39 7.20 -18.62
N GLY A 121 -4.69 7.13 -18.31
CA GLY A 121 -5.23 7.26 -16.96
C GLY A 121 -5.41 8.70 -16.49
N SER A 122 -5.24 9.69 -17.37
CA SER A 122 -5.48 11.08 -17.01
C SER A 122 -6.97 11.46 -17.11
N ILE A 123 -7.34 12.48 -16.33
CA ILE A 123 -8.66 13.14 -16.38
C ILE A 123 -8.47 14.65 -16.52
N GLN A 124 -9.43 15.31 -17.17
CA GLN A 124 -9.50 16.76 -17.27
C GLN A 124 -10.22 17.31 -16.03
N LEU A 125 -9.50 17.76 -15.03
CA LEU A 125 -10.08 18.29 -13.79
C LEU A 125 -10.64 19.71 -13.97
N SER A 126 -10.00 20.51 -14.81
CA SER A 126 -10.45 21.85 -15.25
C SER A 126 -9.81 22.19 -16.59
N GLU A 127 -10.19 23.32 -17.21
CA GLU A 127 -9.69 23.73 -18.53
C GLU A 127 -8.16 23.64 -18.68
N ASP A 128 -7.41 23.93 -17.59
CA ASP A 128 -5.95 23.97 -17.59
C ASP A 128 -5.30 22.85 -16.75
N ILE A 129 -6.07 21.94 -16.14
CA ILE A 129 -5.52 20.94 -15.21
C ILE A 129 -5.85 19.53 -15.68
N LEU A 130 -4.81 18.84 -16.10
CA LEU A 130 -4.81 17.40 -16.36
C LEU A 130 -4.16 16.68 -15.17
N THR A 131 -4.77 15.61 -14.66
CA THR A 131 -4.26 14.85 -13.50
C THR A 131 -4.59 13.36 -13.61
N ASP A 132 -4.01 12.53 -12.77
CA ASP A 132 -4.35 11.10 -12.66
C ASP A 132 -5.80 10.95 -12.15
N TYR A 133 -6.55 9.99 -12.71
CA TYR A 133 -7.95 9.73 -12.35
C TYR A 133 -8.17 9.43 -10.85
N LYS A 134 -7.16 8.94 -10.15
CA LYS A 134 -7.24 8.71 -8.69
C LYS A 134 -7.51 9.99 -7.92
N HIS A 135 -7.14 11.13 -8.49
CA HIS A 135 -7.46 12.41 -7.87
C HIS A 135 -8.98 12.65 -7.76
N ALA A 136 -9.79 12.14 -8.68
CA ALA A 136 -11.24 12.20 -8.55
C ALA A 136 -11.73 11.41 -7.32
N ILE A 137 -11.12 10.24 -7.06
CA ILE A 137 -11.40 9.47 -5.83
C ILE A 137 -10.94 10.23 -4.59
N ASP A 138 -9.75 10.86 -4.62
CA ASP A 138 -9.19 11.63 -3.50
C ASP A 138 -10.00 12.90 -3.14
N LEU A 139 -10.92 13.33 -3.99
CA LEU A 139 -11.84 14.44 -3.68
C LEU A 139 -12.94 14.03 -2.70
N HIS A 140 -13.21 12.73 -2.56
CA HIS A 140 -14.16 12.17 -1.61
C HIS A 140 -13.53 11.92 -0.25
N HIS A 141 -14.39 11.86 0.77
CA HIS A 141 -14.03 11.35 2.09
C HIS A 141 -14.40 9.87 2.22
N PRO A 142 -13.76 9.11 3.14
CA PRO A 142 -14.23 7.78 3.50
C PRO A 142 -15.72 7.79 3.85
N ASP A 143 -16.43 6.69 3.50
CA ASP A 143 -17.87 6.50 3.63
C ASP A 143 -18.76 7.31 2.62
N GLU A 144 -18.17 8.13 1.77
CA GLU A 144 -18.89 8.73 0.64
C GLU A 144 -19.02 7.73 -0.53
N THR A 145 -19.82 8.08 -1.52
CA THR A 145 -20.10 7.21 -2.67
C THR A 145 -19.49 7.80 -3.93
N VAL A 146 -18.75 7.00 -4.68
CA VAL A 146 -18.08 7.34 -5.95
C VAL A 146 -18.79 6.64 -7.09
N ALA A 147 -19.24 7.38 -8.10
CA ALA A 147 -19.84 6.81 -9.30
C ALA A 147 -18.76 6.28 -10.25
N ILE A 148 -18.91 5.06 -10.74
CA ILE A 148 -17.96 4.41 -11.64
C ILE A 148 -18.72 3.95 -12.89
N THR A 149 -18.28 4.41 -14.06
CA THR A 149 -18.72 3.86 -15.35
C THR A 149 -17.62 2.93 -15.88
N PHE A 150 -17.98 1.72 -16.23
CA PHE A 150 -17.05 0.72 -16.73
C PHE A 150 -17.62 -0.07 -17.89
N SER A 151 -16.74 -0.61 -18.74
CA SER A 151 -17.07 -1.58 -19.79
C SER A 151 -16.64 -2.97 -19.36
N ARG A 152 -17.54 -3.94 -19.52
CA ARG A 152 -17.27 -5.37 -19.36
C ARG A 152 -17.64 -6.10 -20.64
N ASN A 153 -16.65 -6.61 -21.35
CA ASN A 153 -16.83 -7.28 -22.65
C ASN A 153 -17.65 -6.40 -23.65
N GLY A 154 -17.38 -5.10 -23.72
CA GLY A 154 -18.06 -4.15 -24.57
C GLY A 154 -19.43 -3.67 -24.05
N ILE A 155 -19.87 -4.11 -22.89
CA ILE A 155 -21.13 -3.66 -22.27
C ILE A 155 -20.82 -2.61 -21.21
N VAL A 156 -21.28 -1.39 -21.46
CA VAL A 156 -21.11 -0.27 -20.53
C VAL A 156 -22.14 -0.34 -19.42
N SER A 157 -21.67 -0.16 -18.19
CA SER A 157 -22.50 -0.12 -16.98
C SER A 157 -22.00 0.96 -16.03
N THR A 158 -22.91 1.51 -15.23
CA THR A 158 -22.58 2.48 -14.17
C THR A 158 -22.99 1.90 -12.82
N THR A 159 -22.14 2.09 -11.82
CA THR A 159 -22.39 1.68 -10.45
C THR A 159 -21.90 2.73 -9.47
N ASN A 160 -22.34 2.64 -8.23
CA ASN A 160 -21.85 3.46 -7.14
C ASN A 160 -21.11 2.58 -6.15
N LEU A 161 -19.86 2.90 -5.88
CA LEU A 161 -19.04 2.21 -4.89
C LEU A 161 -18.92 3.07 -3.63
N PRO A 162 -19.15 2.52 -2.43
CA PRO A 162 -18.80 3.22 -1.21
C PRO A 162 -17.27 3.35 -1.16
N SER A 163 -16.78 4.53 -0.84
CA SER A 163 -15.36 4.71 -0.56
C SER A 163 -15.04 4.24 0.86
N GLN A 164 -13.88 3.69 1.07
CA GLN A 164 -13.43 3.35 2.42
C GLN A 164 -12.00 3.81 2.64
N ARG A 165 -11.61 3.85 3.90
CA ARG A 165 -10.29 4.28 4.34
C ARG A 165 -9.19 3.53 3.59
N ALA A 166 -8.20 4.32 3.12
CA ALA A 166 -7.20 3.88 2.15
C ALA A 166 -6.25 2.78 2.58
N LEU A 167 -5.80 2.16 1.60
CA LEU A 167 -4.50 1.76 1.03
C LEU A 167 -3.67 0.74 1.80
N ASP A 168 -3.36 0.91 3.05
CA ASP A 168 -2.54 -0.04 3.80
C ASP A 168 -3.26 -1.36 4.02
N SER A 169 -4.59 -1.36 3.88
CA SER A 169 -5.42 -2.55 4.04
C SER A 169 -5.09 -3.63 3.01
N TYR A 170 -4.70 -3.24 1.78
CA TYR A 170 -4.47 -4.17 0.67
C TYR A 170 -3.00 -4.52 0.45
N SER A 171 -2.08 -3.83 1.09
CA SER A 171 -0.65 -4.13 1.01
C SER A 171 -0.25 -5.12 2.09
N LEU A 172 0.47 -6.17 1.71
CA LEU A 172 1.00 -7.14 2.66
C LEU A 172 2.06 -6.51 3.57
N VAL A 173 2.85 -5.58 3.05
CA VAL A 173 3.79 -4.76 3.82
C VAL A 173 3.18 -3.38 4.02
N LYS A 174 2.80 -3.09 5.25
CA LYS A 174 2.17 -1.81 5.60
C LYS A 174 3.13 -0.64 5.40
N SER A 175 2.59 0.56 5.10
CA SER A 175 3.37 1.80 4.99
C SER A 175 4.03 2.17 6.33
N GLU A 176 4.74 3.28 6.35
CA GLU A 176 5.38 3.76 7.57
C GLU A 176 4.34 4.17 8.62
N GLN A 177 4.50 3.63 9.81
CA GLN A 177 3.64 3.88 10.97
C GLN A 177 4.43 4.72 11.98
N PHE A 178 3.98 5.96 12.23
CA PHE A 178 4.66 6.88 13.14
C PHE A 178 3.98 6.97 14.52
N ASP A 179 2.67 6.75 14.57
CA ASP A 179 1.86 6.93 15.78
C ASP A 179 1.47 5.63 16.48
N LYS A 180 2.13 4.52 16.10
CA LYS A 180 1.93 3.22 16.73
C LYS A 180 3.19 2.78 17.47
N THR A 181 3.02 2.26 18.68
CA THR A 181 4.07 1.52 19.36
C THR A 181 4.41 0.26 18.53
N PRO A 182 5.70 0.01 18.23
CA PRO A 182 6.09 -1.19 17.51
C PRO A 182 5.63 -2.47 18.20
N GLU A 183 4.97 -3.33 17.47
CA GLU A 183 4.57 -4.65 17.93
C GLU A 183 5.78 -5.59 17.85
N TYR A 184 5.96 -6.42 18.87
CA TYR A 184 6.97 -7.45 18.88
C TYR A 184 6.56 -8.63 19.77
N TYR A 185 7.15 -9.78 19.49
CA TYR A 185 7.03 -10.98 20.31
C TYR A 185 8.39 -11.63 20.48
N ILE A 186 8.72 -12.05 21.70
CA ILE A 186 9.98 -12.77 21.97
C ILE A 186 9.63 -14.18 22.40
N TYR A 187 10.20 -15.14 21.69
CA TYR A 187 10.01 -16.56 21.97
C TYR A 187 11.33 -17.32 21.77
N GLY A 188 11.73 -18.10 22.76
CA GLY A 188 12.98 -18.87 22.74
C GLY A 188 14.23 -18.02 22.47
N GLY A 189 14.22 -16.73 22.86
CA GLY A 189 15.32 -15.81 22.56
C GLY A 189 15.30 -15.24 21.13
N ILE A 190 14.24 -15.45 20.35
CA ILE A 190 14.08 -14.89 19.01
C ILE A 190 13.11 -13.72 19.07
N LEU A 191 13.50 -12.61 18.47
CA LEU A 191 12.65 -11.41 18.32
C LEU A 191 11.87 -11.48 17.01
N PHE A 192 10.54 -11.53 17.11
CA PHE A 192 9.60 -11.47 15.99
C PHE A 192 8.92 -10.13 15.92
N VAL A 193 8.70 -9.62 14.70
CA VAL A 193 8.04 -8.34 14.43
C VAL A 193 7.20 -8.45 13.15
N PRO A 194 6.11 -7.67 13.00
CA PRO A 194 5.44 -7.55 11.71
C PRO A 194 6.32 -6.79 10.71
N LEU A 195 6.28 -7.21 9.44
CA LEU A 195 7.00 -6.53 8.37
C LEU A 195 6.24 -5.29 7.93
N ASN A 196 6.87 -4.14 8.07
CA ASN A 196 6.37 -2.85 7.59
C ASN A 196 7.50 -2.02 6.97
N MET A 197 7.16 -0.87 6.39
CA MET A 197 8.16 0.00 5.76
C MET A 197 9.14 0.61 6.76
N ASN A 198 8.76 0.82 8.03
CA ASN A 198 9.69 1.27 9.07
C ASN A 198 10.86 0.27 9.22
N LEU A 199 10.54 -1.03 9.23
CA LEU A 199 11.56 -2.08 9.30
C LEU A 199 12.45 -2.09 8.04
N ILE A 200 11.87 -1.98 6.84
CA ILE A 200 12.64 -1.99 5.58
C ILE A 200 13.54 -0.76 5.48
N LYS A 201 13.07 0.42 5.88
CA LYS A 201 13.85 1.66 5.81
C LYS A 201 14.99 1.76 6.83
N ARG A 202 15.09 0.85 7.80
CA ARG A 202 16.24 0.80 8.72
C ARG A 202 17.59 0.60 8.02
N TRP A 203 17.59 0.11 6.77
CA TRP A 203 18.80 0.01 5.94
C TRP A 203 19.27 1.34 5.35
N GLY A 204 18.70 2.49 5.79
CA GLY A 204 19.12 3.84 5.43
C GLY A 204 18.50 4.34 4.11
N ASN A 205 19.04 5.43 3.58
CA ASN A 205 18.48 6.08 2.39
C ASN A 205 18.47 5.18 1.14
N ASP A 206 19.43 4.26 1.04
CA ASP A 206 19.55 3.30 -0.06
C ASP A 206 18.86 1.96 0.21
N TRP A 207 17.89 1.93 1.14
CA TRP A 207 17.19 0.71 1.56
C TRP A 207 16.69 -0.15 0.39
N SER A 208 16.27 0.47 -0.71
CA SER A 208 15.77 -0.24 -1.90
C SER A 208 16.83 -1.12 -2.60
N ARG A 209 18.12 -0.93 -2.25
CA ARG A 209 19.25 -1.71 -2.76
C ARG A 209 19.95 -2.53 -1.68
N THR A 210 19.86 -2.09 -0.43
CA THR A 210 20.65 -2.64 0.68
C THR A 210 19.84 -3.55 1.61
N ALA A 211 18.52 -3.41 1.65
CA ALA A 211 17.68 -4.32 2.43
C ALA A 211 17.66 -5.74 1.84
N PRO A 212 17.42 -6.77 2.66
CA PRO A 212 17.33 -8.15 2.19
C PRO A 212 16.33 -8.32 1.05
N VAL A 213 16.72 -9.06 0.01
CA VAL A 213 15.91 -9.25 -1.21
C VAL A 213 14.54 -9.85 -0.89
N SER A 214 14.45 -10.75 0.09
CA SER A 214 13.19 -11.35 0.52
C SER A 214 12.19 -10.32 1.06
N LEU A 215 12.67 -9.33 1.82
CA LEU A 215 11.83 -8.24 2.34
C LEU A 215 11.42 -7.27 1.23
N LEU A 216 12.32 -6.97 0.28
CA LEU A 216 12.03 -6.11 -0.86
C LEU A 216 11.00 -6.75 -1.82
N GLN A 217 11.08 -8.05 -2.06
CA GLN A 217 10.11 -8.78 -2.87
C GLN A 217 8.73 -8.76 -2.22
N ALA A 218 8.66 -9.00 -0.92
CA ALA A 218 7.42 -9.01 -0.15
C ALA A 218 6.65 -7.68 -0.21
N ARG A 219 7.36 -6.56 -0.37
CA ARG A 219 6.75 -5.23 -0.52
C ARG A 219 5.79 -5.12 -1.70
N ASN A 220 5.98 -5.92 -2.74
CA ASN A 220 5.15 -5.89 -3.94
C ASN A 220 4.02 -6.93 -3.90
N GLU A 221 3.89 -7.64 -2.78
CA GLU A 221 2.82 -8.62 -2.59
C GLU A 221 1.58 -7.95 -1.97
N TRP A 222 0.40 -8.46 -2.34
CA TRP A 222 -0.87 -7.99 -1.81
C TRP A 222 -1.34 -8.87 -0.65
N SER A 223 -2.08 -8.26 0.25
CA SER A 223 -2.77 -9.01 1.31
C SER A 223 -3.94 -9.81 0.74
N SER A 224 -4.28 -10.89 1.44
CA SER A 224 -5.47 -11.71 1.20
C SER A 224 -6.12 -12.06 2.55
N PRO A 225 -7.35 -12.60 2.58
CA PRO A 225 -7.97 -13.05 3.83
C PRO A 225 -7.10 -14.03 4.62
N ASP A 226 -6.35 -14.88 3.91
CA ASP A 226 -5.47 -15.90 4.51
C ASP A 226 -4.06 -15.39 4.83
N ARG A 227 -3.70 -14.19 4.37
CA ARG A 227 -2.36 -13.62 4.55
C ARG A 227 -2.42 -12.09 4.58
N ARG A 228 -2.61 -11.54 5.76
CA ARG A 228 -2.79 -10.09 5.98
C ARG A 228 -1.51 -9.35 6.33
N GLU A 229 -0.55 -10.05 6.95
CA GLU A 229 0.74 -9.50 7.37
C GLU A 229 1.83 -10.56 7.26
N LEU A 230 3.08 -10.10 7.25
CA LEU A 230 4.25 -10.95 7.30
C LEU A 230 4.94 -10.83 8.65
N VAL A 231 5.31 -11.95 9.21
CA VAL A 231 6.08 -12.03 10.46
C VAL A 231 7.56 -12.26 10.13
N VAL A 232 8.43 -11.44 10.70
CA VAL A 232 9.89 -11.54 10.53
C VAL A 232 10.53 -11.94 11.83
N ALA A 233 11.27 -13.06 11.82
CA ALA A 233 12.28 -13.35 12.83
C ALA A 233 13.45 -12.38 12.57
N LEU A 234 13.46 -11.30 13.35
CA LEU A 234 14.34 -10.17 13.12
C LEU A 234 15.77 -10.45 13.54
N GLN A 235 15.91 -11.06 14.71
CA GLN A 235 17.18 -11.37 15.33
C GLN A 235 17.04 -12.55 16.29
N VAL A 236 18.05 -13.38 16.33
CA VAL A 236 18.21 -14.46 17.33
C VAL A 236 19.17 -13.97 18.40
N LEU A 237 18.72 -13.96 19.65
CA LEU A 237 19.57 -13.72 20.81
C LEU A 237 20.25 -15.05 21.21
N ALA A 238 21.50 -14.97 21.60
CA ALA A 238 22.26 -16.17 21.99
C ALA A 238 21.65 -16.81 23.25
N SER A 239 21.19 -18.03 23.12
CA SER A 239 20.70 -18.87 24.21
C SER A 239 20.93 -20.34 23.86
N ASP A 240 20.87 -21.22 24.84
CA ASP A 240 21.00 -22.66 24.60
C ASP A 240 19.84 -23.20 23.75
N VAL A 241 18.67 -22.61 23.88
CA VAL A 241 17.46 -22.95 23.10
C VAL A 241 17.60 -22.65 21.61
N THR A 242 18.40 -21.64 21.26
CA THR A 242 18.63 -21.19 19.88
C THR A 242 19.94 -21.69 19.29
N LEU A 243 20.54 -22.71 19.88
CA LEU A 243 21.80 -23.27 19.40
C LEU A 243 21.70 -23.71 17.94
N GLY A 244 22.59 -23.19 17.09
CA GLY A 244 22.59 -23.44 15.65
C GLY A 244 21.83 -22.40 14.80
N TYR A 245 21.08 -21.46 15.42
CA TYR A 245 20.31 -20.43 14.73
C TYR A 245 20.88 -19.02 14.91
N HIS A 246 22.04 -18.83 15.50
CA HIS A 246 22.59 -17.51 15.87
C HIS A 246 22.77 -16.54 14.71
N ASP A 247 23.00 -17.05 13.49
CA ASP A 247 23.16 -16.23 12.28
C ASP A 247 21.86 -15.97 11.54
N TRP A 248 20.75 -16.52 12.02
CA TRP A 248 19.44 -16.34 11.41
C TRP A 248 18.89 -14.95 11.75
N ARG A 249 18.59 -14.18 10.71
CA ARG A 249 18.07 -12.82 10.84
C ARG A 249 17.28 -12.41 9.61
N ASN A 250 16.30 -11.53 9.82
CA ASN A 250 15.43 -11.01 8.76
C ASN A 250 14.73 -12.12 7.97
N TRP A 251 14.31 -13.17 8.66
CA TRP A 251 13.75 -14.38 8.12
C TRP A 251 12.21 -14.33 8.22
N ILE A 252 11.52 -14.47 7.09
CA ILE A 252 10.05 -14.41 7.05
C ILE A 252 9.49 -15.76 7.44
N VAL A 253 8.67 -15.80 8.51
CA VAL A 253 7.92 -16.98 8.93
C VAL A 253 6.69 -17.11 8.02
N GLN A 254 6.57 -18.27 7.37
CA GLN A 254 5.43 -18.58 6.49
C GLN A 254 4.45 -19.54 7.17
N TYR A 255 4.98 -20.53 7.89
CA TYR A 255 4.21 -21.56 8.56
C TYR A 255 4.71 -21.76 10.00
N VAL A 256 3.77 -22.18 10.86
CA VAL A 256 4.05 -22.68 12.20
C VAL A 256 3.36 -24.04 12.32
N ASN A 257 4.13 -25.13 12.53
CA ASN A 257 3.62 -26.50 12.57
C ASN A 257 2.71 -26.83 11.39
N ASP A 258 3.19 -26.56 10.16
CA ASP A 258 2.49 -26.75 8.89
C ASP A 258 1.24 -25.86 8.65
N GLU A 259 0.86 -25.03 9.62
CA GLU A 259 -0.26 -24.11 9.49
C GLU A 259 0.25 -22.72 9.01
N PRO A 260 -0.38 -22.12 7.96
CA PRO A 260 0.05 -20.83 7.42
C PRO A 260 -0.20 -19.68 8.41
N VAL A 261 0.77 -18.79 8.52
CA VAL A 261 0.66 -17.58 9.33
C VAL A 261 -0.12 -16.52 8.57
N ARG A 262 -1.28 -16.11 9.12
CA ARG A 262 -2.14 -15.09 8.51
C ARG A 262 -1.69 -13.66 8.81
N ASP A 263 -1.40 -13.37 10.06
CA ASP A 263 -1.00 -12.05 10.59
C ASP A 263 -0.17 -12.21 11.87
N PHE A 264 0.33 -11.10 12.41
CA PHE A 264 1.18 -11.12 13.59
C PHE A 264 0.45 -11.60 14.86
N ALA A 265 -0.81 -11.23 15.02
CA ALA A 265 -1.63 -11.69 16.15
C ALA A 265 -1.86 -13.21 16.08
N HIS A 266 -2.22 -13.73 14.90
CA HIS A 266 -2.36 -15.17 14.66
C HIS A 266 -1.06 -15.92 14.95
N PHE A 267 0.09 -15.41 14.49
CA PHE A 267 1.40 -16.00 14.82
C PHE A 267 1.61 -16.08 16.35
N ALA A 268 1.34 -14.98 17.07
CA ALA A 268 1.53 -14.97 18.52
C ALA A 268 0.60 -15.98 19.23
N GLU A 269 -0.63 -16.15 18.76
CA GLU A 269 -1.56 -17.17 19.26
C GLU A 269 -1.08 -18.58 18.99
N MET A 270 -0.62 -18.88 17.77
CA MET A 270 -0.08 -20.19 17.38
C MET A 270 1.10 -20.58 18.26
N VAL A 271 2.03 -19.65 18.49
CA VAL A 271 3.20 -19.87 19.35
C VAL A 271 2.80 -20.08 20.80
N LYS A 272 1.93 -19.20 21.34
CA LYS A 272 1.48 -19.25 22.73
C LYS A 272 0.71 -20.50 23.09
N ASN A 273 -0.17 -20.95 22.17
CA ASN A 273 -1.08 -22.07 22.38
C ASN A 273 -0.58 -23.37 21.75
N ASN A 274 0.69 -23.47 21.40
CA ASN A 274 1.28 -24.67 20.78
C ASN A 274 1.12 -25.89 21.71
N PRO A 275 0.42 -26.95 21.26
CA PRO A 275 0.25 -28.17 22.06
C PRO A 275 1.40 -29.17 21.87
N ALA A 276 2.26 -28.96 20.88
CA ALA A 276 3.33 -29.89 20.55
C ALA A 276 4.58 -29.65 21.42
N GLU A 277 5.37 -30.69 21.61
CA GLU A 277 6.66 -30.64 22.29
C GLU A 277 7.65 -29.68 21.60
N ASN A 278 7.60 -29.67 20.26
CA ASN A 278 8.43 -28.79 19.44
C ASN A 278 7.57 -27.83 18.64
N LEU A 279 8.04 -26.60 18.49
CA LEU A 279 7.50 -25.60 17.57
C LEU A 279 8.37 -25.57 16.33
N VAL A 280 7.78 -25.82 15.18
CA VAL A 280 8.45 -25.80 13.87
C VAL A 280 7.98 -24.57 13.13
N MET A 281 8.88 -23.64 12.83
CA MET A 281 8.63 -22.49 11.98
C MET A 281 9.30 -22.69 10.64
N GLU A 282 8.58 -22.42 9.55
CA GLU A 282 9.10 -22.63 8.20
C GLU A 282 8.92 -21.38 7.33
N ASN A 283 9.90 -21.14 6.43
CA ASN A 283 9.80 -20.10 5.41
C ASN A 283 9.34 -20.66 4.05
N LYS A 284 9.08 -19.78 3.08
CA LYS A 284 8.64 -20.16 1.73
C LYS A 284 9.58 -21.08 0.96
N ASN A 285 10.83 -21.21 1.40
CA ASN A 285 11.85 -22.06 0.76
C ASN A 285 12.05 -23.41 1.49
N GLY A 286 11.23 -23.71 2.51
CA GLY A 286 11.30 -24.95 3.26
C GLY A 286 12.42 -24.99 4.34
N TYR A 287 13.10 -23.87 4.61
CA TYR A 287 14.02 -23.81 5.75
C TYR A 287 13.22 -23.77 7.04
N GLN A 288 13.64 -24.58 8.01
CA GLN A 288 12.95 -24.77 9.28
C GLN A 288 13.79 -24.31 10.46
N LEU A 289 13.11 -23.66 11.41
CA LEU A 289 13.58 -23.32 12.73
C LEU A 289 12.74 -24.12 13.72
N VAL A 290 13.40 -24.98 14.53
CA VAL A 290 12.72 -25.89 15.46
C VAL A 290 13.18 -25.58 16.87
N LEU A 291 12.24 -25.29 17.77
CA LEU A 291 12.50 -25.03 19.18
C LEU A 291 11.69 -25.98 20.05
N ASN A 292 12.30 -26.48 21.13
CA ASN A 292 11.54 -27.13 22.17
C ASN A 292 10.64 -26.10 22.86
N HIS A 293 9.35 -26.38 22.94
CA HIS A 293 8.35 -25.41 23.43
C HIS A 293 8.53 -25.11 24.91
N GLU A 294 8.77 -26.11 25.75
CA GLU A 294 8.92 -25.95 27.18
C GLU A 294 10.17 -25.09 27.52
N GLU A 295 11.28 -25.37 26.85
CA GLU A 295 12.52 -24.61 27.01
C GLU A 295 12.42 -23.17 26.48
N ALA A 296 11.64 -22.96 25.41
CA ALA A 296 11.48 -21.66 24.78
C ALA A 296 10.58 -20.69 25.58
N VAL A 297 9.69 -21.22 26.44
CA VAL A 297 8.77 -20.45 27.30
C VAL A 297 9.38 -20.17 28.67
N ALA A 298 10.35 -20.97 29.11
CA ALA A 298 11.04 -20.84 30.40
C ALA A 298 11.96 -19.60 30.44
#